data_16958fc93cce534a4f840233a30dfcb6
#
_entry.id   16958fc93cce534a4f840233a30dfcb6
#
_cell.length_a   1.000
_cell.length_b   1.000
_cell.length_c   1.000
_cell.angle_alpha   90.00
_cell.angle_beta   90.00
_cell.angle_gamma   90.00
#
_symmetry.space_group_name_H-M   'P 1'
#
loop_
_entity.id
_entity.type
_entity.pdbx_description
1 polymer ?
#
loop_
_entity_poly.entity_id
_entity_poly.type
_entity_poly.pdbx_seq_one_letter_code
_entity_poly.pdbx_strand_id
1 'polypeptide(L)'
;MGVAVGDPNGIGPEIAVRAALALHAATGERAVLLAEDWLIARVCETLQLRQDAAAHAFDVHHCGALAREDWQPGRISAAAGAATVAYVREAVALRRAGAIGAVGAAPHCEAAVNASGTAFSGYSGLVAELLGVPRGQAHLFLEAQGLRVVHCTLHESVQSAVQRLNPAMVYRAALAARETLQLWGVAEPRLCVVGINPHAGEDGLFGEEDEHVTKPAVRAMRALGWSVDGPMAADVALSERQHDAYVAMLHDQGHIAVKMLSPKGATAWVAGIPLIFASVGHGAAFDIAGQGRADATALSDTLVLLHRALTTP
;
A
#
# COMPACT_ATOMS: atom_id res chain seq x y z
N MET A 1 5.76 15.91 2.16
CA MET A 1 5.11 14.63 1.82
C MET A 1 3.83 14.90 1.06
N GLY A 2 3.53 14.15 -0.04
CA GLY A 2 2.26 14.26 -0.74
C GLY A 2 1.23 13.25 -0.22
N VAL A 3 -0.05 13.64 -0.15
CA VAL A 3 -1.16 12.75 0.26
C VAL A 3 -2.27 12.85 -0.78
N ALA A 4 -2.41 11.83 -1.64
CA ALA A 4 -3.56 11.71 -2.52
C ALA A 4 -4.79 11.31 -1.70
N VAL A 5 -5.87 12.09 -1.78
CA VAL A 5 -7.04 11.91 -0.90
C VAL A 5 -7.91 10.70 -1.24
N GLY A 6 -7.55 9.91 -2.26
CA GLY A 6 -8.27 8.70 -2.64
C GLY A 6 -9.61 9.00 -3.29
N ASP A 7 -10.61 8.14 -3.06
CA ASP A 7 -11.95 8.36 -3.60
C ASP A 7 -12.64 9.53 -2.87
N PRO A 8 -12.93 10.64 -3.58
CA PRO A 8 -13.48 11.84 -2.96
C PRO A 8 -14.92 11.66 -2.43
N ASN A 9 -15.64 10.64 -2.86
CA ASN A 9 -16.97 10.29 -2.38
C ASN A 9 -16.92 9.36 -1.14
N GLY A 10 -15.74 8.82 -0.81
CA GLY A 10 -15.52 7.98 0.37
C GLY A 10 -14.99 8.76 1.58
N ILE A 11 -14.44 8.03 2.54
CA ILE A 11 -13.81 8.62 3.74
C ILE A 11 -12.42 9.23 3.46
N GLY A 12 -11.87 9.03 2.26
CA GLY A 12 -10.50 9.41 1.90
C GLY A 12 -10.16 10.87 2.24
N PRO A 13 -10.95 11.88 1.82
CA PRO A 13 -10.66 13.28 2.14
C PRO A 13 -10.65 13.56 3.65
N GLU A 14 -11.58 12.97 4.41
CA GLU A 14 -11.66 13.14 5.85
C GLU A 14 -10.44 12.59 6.57
N ILE A 15 -10.07 11.33 6.27
CA ILE A 15 -8.92 10.71 6.93
C ILE A 15 -7.59 11.31 6.47
N ALA A 16 -7.50 11.85 5.25
CA ALA A 16 -6.31 12.56 4.77
C ALA A 16 -6.05 13.83 5.58
N VAL A 17 -7.08 14.63 5.85
CA VAL A 17 -6.98 15.82 6.71
C VAL A 17 -6.57 15.44 8.13
N ARG A 18 -7.23 14.45 8.74
CA ARG A 18 -6.90 13.97 10.09
C ARG A 18 -5.48 13.42 10.19
N ALA A 19 -5.05 12.63 9.19
CA ALA A 19 -3.72 12.05 9.16
C ALA A 19 -2.62 13.10 8.93
N ALA A 20 -2.88 14.15 8.14
CA ALA A 20 -1.96 15.27 7.98
C ALA A 20 -1.77 16.05 9.29
N LEU A 21 -2.83 16.27 10.04
CA LEU A 21 -2.76 16.88 11.39
C LEU A 21 -1.94 16.00 12.35
N ALA A 22 -2.19 14.70 12.36
CA ALA A 22 -1.48 13.74 13.20
C ALA A 22 0.02 13.65 12.84
N LEU A 23 0.35 13.62 11.54
CA LEU A 23 1.73 13.65 11.06
C LEU A 23 2.46 14.90 11.54
N HIS A 24 1.84 16.07 11.35
CA HIS A 24 2.44 17.33 11.78
C HIS A 24 2.66 17.36 13.30
N ALA A 25 1.69 16.93 14.08
CA ALA A 25 1.83 16.86 15.53
C ALA A 25 2.95 15.90 15.99
N ALA A 26 3.15 14.78 15.28
CA ALA A 26 4.16 13.78 15.64
C ALA A 26 5.57 14.12 15.17
N THR A 27 5.72 14.85 14.05
CA THR A 27 7.01 14.98 13.33
C THR A 27 7.39 16.41 12.97
N GLY A 28 6.46 17.36 13.02
CA GLY A 28 6.62 18.72 12.48
C GLY A 28 6.52 18.79 10.95
N GLU A 29 6.41 17.64 10.24
CA GLU A 29 6.30 17.59 8.79
C GLU A 29 4.96 18.18 8.32
N ARG A 30 4.98 18.93 7.22
CA ARG A 30 3.77 19.43 6.55
C ARG A 30 3.43 18.52 5.37
N ALA A 31 2.17 18.14 5.28
CA ALA A 31 1.66 17.39 4.14
C ALA A 31 1.22 18.34 3.00
N VAL A 32 1.23 17.83 1.76
CA VAL A 32 0.57 18.44 0.60
C VAL A 32 -0.58 17.52 0.21
N LEU A 33 -1.83 17.94 0.47
CA LEU A 33 -3.03 17.19 0.11
C LEU A 33 -3.33 17.42 -1.38
N LEU A 34 -3.37 16.33 -2.15
CA LEU A 34 -3.73 16.36 -3.57
C LEU A 34 -5.25 16.14 -3.68
N ALA A 35 -5.98 17.23 -3.94
CA ALA A 35 -7.44 17.26 -3.90
C ALA A 35 -7.97 18.55 -4.55
N GLU A 36 -9.27 18.75 -4.47
CA GLU A 36 -9.93 20.03 -4.76
C GLU A 36 -9.94 20.93 -3.50
N ASP A 37 -9.59 22.21 -3.64
CA ASP A 37 -9.58 23.17 -2.51
C ASP A 37 -10.94 23.21 -1.78
N TRP A 38 -12.04 23.28 -2.56
CA TRP A 38 -13.38 23.31 -2.03
C TRP A 38 -13.76 22.04 -1.25
N LEU A 39 -13.22 20.87 -1.66
CA LEU A 39 -13.47 19.58 -0.98
C LEU A 39 -12.79 19.57 0.38
N ILE A 40 -11.53 19.99 0.44
CA ILE A 40 -10.79 20.05 1.70
C ILE A 40 -11.39 21.12 2.63
N ALA A 41 -11.80 22.29 2.11
CA ALA A 41 -12.51 23.28 2.89
C ALA A 41 -13.80 22.71 3.52
N ARG A 42 -14.59 21.97 2.73
CA ARG A 42 -15.80 21.29 3.21
C ARG A 42 -15.52 20.25 4.29
N VAL A 43 -14.43 19.48 4.15
CA VAL A 43 -14.00 18.52 5.18
C VAL A 43 -13.59 19.25 6.46
N CYS A 44 -12.82 20.33 6.37
CA CYS A 44 -12.43 21.13 7.54
C CYS A 44 -13.65 21.69 8.29
N GLU A 45 -14.68 22.16 7.56
CA GLU A 45 -15.96 22.57 8.15
C GLU A 45 -16.64 21.42 8.90
N THR A 46 -16.75 20.26 8.26
CA THR A 46 -17.38 19.07 8.85
C THR A 46 -16.66 18.61 10.13
N LEU A 47 -15.34 18.74 10.15
CA LEU A 47 -14.48 18.39 11.29
C LEU A 47 -14.38 19.53 12.32
N GLN A 48 -15.03 20.68 12.08
CA GLN A 48 -14.97 21.89 12.93
C GLN A 48 -13.53 22.33 13.24
N LEU A 49 -12.65 22.19 12.24
CA LEU A 49 -11.23 22.56 12.40
C LEU A 49 -11.03 24.06 12.37
N ARG A 50 -10.16 24.54 13.24
CA ARG A 50 -9.69 25.92 13.20
C ARG A 50 -8.77 26.12 11.98
N GLN A 51 -8.95 27.25 11.28
CA GLN A 51 -8.16 27.57 10.09
C GLN A 51 -6.65 27.62 10.35
N ASP A 52 -6.24 28.14 11.50
CA ASP A 52 -4.84 28.21 11.89
C ASP A 52 -4.24 26.80 12.07
N ALA A 53 -4.93 25.84 12.67
CA ALA A 53 -4.46 24.48 12.85
C ALA A 53 -4.27 23.76 11.48
N ALA A 54 -5.21 23.94 10.56
CA ALA A 54 -5.11 23.39 9.21
C ALA A 54 -3.91 23.99 8.44
N ALA A 55 -3.78 25.33 8.45
CA ALA A 55 -2.71 26.04 7.75
C ALA A 55 -1.29 25.69 8.24
N HIS A 56 -1.14 25.24 9.49
CA HIS A 56 0.16 24.78 10.00
C HIS A 56 0.49 23.35 9.59
N ALA A 57 -0.50 22.48 9.41
CA ALA A 57 -0.30 21.06 9.22
C ALA A 57 -0.18 20.64 7.74
N PHE A 58 -0.87 21.32 6.82
CA PHE A 58 -0.86 20.95 5.42
C PHE A 58 -1.11 22.12 4.47
N ASP A 59 -0.73 21.91 3.22
CA ASP A 59 -1.12 22.70 2.05
C ASP A 59 -2.04 21.88 1.16
N VAL A 60 -2.84 22.53 0.32
CA VAL A 60 -3.66 21.85 -0.70
C VAL A 60 -3.05 22.11 -2.08
N HIS A 61 -2.78 21.05 -2.81
CA HIS A 61 -2.46 21.10 -4.24
C HIS A 61 -3.76 20.86 -5.02
N HIS A 62 -4.31 21.92 -5.60
CA HIS A 62 -5.55 21.85 -6.37
C HIS A 62 -5.36 21.06 -7.66
N CYS A 63 -6.09 19.96 -7.82
CA CYS A 63 -5.93 19.07 -8.96
C CYS A 63 -6.91 19.34 -10.12
N GLY A 64 -8.02 20.01 -9.88
CA GLY A 64 -9.03 20.31 -10.90
C GLY A 64 -9.67 19.07 -11.53
N ALA A 65 -9.74 17.96 -10.78
CA ALA A 65 -10.12 16.66 -11.30
C ALA A 65 -11.59 16.28 -11.04
N LEU A 66 -12.27 16.99 -10.13
CA LEU A 66 -13.67 16.76 -9.76
C LEU A 66 -14.43 18.08 -9.74
N ALA A 67 -15.51 18.19 -10.51
CA ALA A 67 -16.43 19.30 -10.40
C ALA A 67 -17.30 19.18 -9.13
N ARG A 68 -17.66 20.31 -8.53
CA ARG A 68 -18.42 20.31 -7.25
C ARG A 68 -19.77 19.63 -7.38
N GLU A 69 -20.44 19.76 -8.52
CA GLU A 69 -21.72 19.13 -8.86
C GLU A 69 -21.65 17.60 -9.00
N ASP A 70 -20.46 17.05 -9.29
CA ASP A 70 -20.24 15.62 -9.42
C ASP A 70 -19.88 14.94 -8.10
N TRP A 71 -19.66 15.72 -7.03
CA TRP A 71 -19.35 15.18 -5.72
C TRP A 71 -20.59 14.63 -5.03
N GLN A 72 -20.59 13.35 -4.77
CA GLN A 72 -21.73 12.62 -4.18
C GLN A 72 -21.21 11.70 -3.06
N PRO A 73 -20.98 12.25 -1.84
CA PRO A 73 -20.44 11.45 -0.74
C PRO A 73 -21.34 10.24 -0.43
N GLY A 74 -20.69 9.10 -0.21
CA GLY A 74 -21.37 7.83 0.01
C GLY A 74 -21.81 7.10 -1.27
N ARG A 75 -21.46 7.58 -2.47
CA ARG A 75 -21.84 6.97 -3.74
C ARG A 75 -20.64 6.63 -4.62
N ILE A 76 -20.70 5.47 -5.25
CA ILE A 76 -19.74 5.07 -6.28
C ILE A 76 -20.06 5.83 -7.56
N SER A 77 -19.08 6.56 -8.13
CA SER A 77 -19.26 7.27 -9.39
C SER A 77 -17.99 7.23 -10.24
N ALA A 78 -18.15 7.26 -11.56
CA ALA A 78 -17.05 7.32 -12.52
C ALA A 78 -16.22 8.61 -12.35
N ALA A 79 -16.87 9.74 -12.04
CA ALA A 79 -16.19 11.01 -11.81
C ALA A 79 -15.24 10.94 -10.59
N ALA A 80 -15.70 10.35 -9.48
CA ALA A 80 -14.86 10.13 -8.30
C ALA A 80 -13.69 9.16 -8.59
N GLY A 81 -13.95 8.11 -9.39
CA GLY A 81 -12.91 7.20 -9.84
C GLY A 81 -11.85 7.87 -10.70
N ALA A 82 -12.25 8.71 -11.64
CA ALA A 82 -11.34 9.51 -12.46
C ALA A 82 -10.50 10.47 -11.60
N ALA A 83 -11.12 11.15 -10.64
CA ALA A 83 -10.44 12.04 -9.71
C ALA A 83 -9.41 11.29 -8.85
N THR A 84 -9.75 10.09 -8.36
CA THR A 84 -8.81 9.22 -7.62
C THR A 84 -7.52 8.97 -8.42
N VAL A 85 -7.64 8.64 -9.70
CA VAL A 85 -6.49 8.41 -10.60
C VAL A 85 -5.71 9.69 -10.83
N ALA A 86 -6.41 10.81 -11.02
CA ALA A 86 -5.78 12.12 -11.25
C ALA A 86 -4.95 12.56 -10.04
N TYR A 87 -5.44 12.41 -8.82
CA TYR A 87 -4.69 12.75 -7.60
C TYR A 87 -3.37 11.96 -7.48
N VAL A 88 -3.40 10.66 -7.79
CA VAL A 88 -2.18 9.86 -7.79
C VAL A 88 -1.23 10.27 -8.92
N ARG A 89 -1.75 10.59 -10.11
CA ARG A 89 -0.94 11.08 -11.24
C ARG A 89 -0.23 12.39 -10.89
N GLU A 90 -0.94 13.33 -10.27
CA GLU A 90 -0.34 14.58 -9.78
C GLU A 90 0.70 14.33 -8.70
N ALA A 91 0.45 13.41 -7.76
CA ALA A 91 1.44 13.03 -6.76
C ALA A 91 2.74 12.50 -7.39
N VAL A 92 2.63 11.63 -8.39
CA VAL A 92 3.79 11.11 -9.14
C VAL A 92 4.51 12.23 -9.89
N ALA A 93 3.78 13.18 -10.48
CA ALA A 93 4.35 14.34 -11.17
C ALA A 93 5.14 15.24 -10.20
N LEU A 94 4.57 15.59 -9.05
CA LEU A 94 5.23 16.38 -8.00
C LEU A 94 6.48 15.67 -7.45
N ARG A 95 6.42 14.34 -7.32
CA ARG A 95 7.59 13.56 -6.88
C ARG A 95 8.70 13.59 -7.92
N ARG A 96 8.38 13.47 -9.20
CA ARG A 96 9.37 13.59 -10.30
C ARG A 96 9.99 14.97 -10.38
N ALA A 97 9.22 16.02 -10.07
CA ALA A 97 9.71 17.37 -9.97
C ALA A 97 10.53 17.66 -8.70
N GLY A 98 10.65 16.70 -7.77
CA GLY A 98 11.36 16.88 -6.51
C GLY A 98 10.60 17.72 -5.48
N ALA A 99 9.33 18.08 -5.73
CA ALA A 99 8.52 18.90 -4.83
C ALA A 99 8.06 18.14 -3.57
N ILE A 100 7.95 16.81 -3.65
CA ILE A 100 7.62 15.94 -2.52
C ILE A 100 8.56 14.73 -2.50
N GLY A 101 8.87 14.21 -1.30
CA GLY A 101 9.79 13.06 -1.11
C GLY A 101 9.09 11.69 -1.18
N ALA A 102 7.87 11.58 -0.68
CA ALA A 102 7.06 10.36 -0.66
C ALA A 102 5.59 10.66 -0.91
N VAL A 103 4.82 9.60 -1.21
CA VAL A 103 3.38 9.67 -1.49
C VAL A 103 2.61 8.72 -0.57
N GLY A 104 1.72 9.27 0.24
CA GLY A 104 0.65 8.55 0.90
C GLY A 104 -0.63 8.61 0.06
N ALA A 105 -1.42 7.56 0.04
CA ALA A 105 -2.71 7.56 -0.64
C ALA A 105 -3.82 7.06 0.28
N ALA A 106 -4.89 7.82 0.40
CA ALA A 106 -6.11 7.40 1.07
C ALA A 106 -6.85 6.32 0.25
N PRO A 107 -7.89 5.66 0.80
CA PRO A 107 -8.54 4.53 0.15
C PRO A 107 -9.16 4.89 -1.20
N HIS A 108 -9.09 3.97 -2.13
CA HIS A 108 -9.76 4.01 -3.43
C HIS A 108 -11.00 3.09 -3.45
N CYS A 109 -11.81 3.26 -4.48
CA CYS A 109 -12.86 2.33 -4.83
C CYS A 109 -12.57 1.75 -6.24
N GLU A 110 -12.26 0.45 -6.31
CA GLU A 110 -11.95 -0.21 -7.59
C GLU A 110 -13.11 -0.09 -8.59
N ALA A 111 -14.35 -0.25 -8.12
CA ALA A 111 -15.54 -0.12 -8.95
C ALA A 111 -15.68 1.29 -9.56
N ALA A 112 -15.42 2.35 -8.77
CA ALA A 112 -15.45 3.73 -9.24
C ALA A 112 -14.37 3.99 -10.31
N VAL A 113 -13.12 3.53 -10.05
CA VAL A 113 -12.01 3.73 -10.98
C VAL A 113 -12.24 2.96 -12.27
N ASN A 114 -12.68 1.70 -12.21
CA ASN A 114 -13.00 0.93 -13.44
C ASN A 114 -14.18 1.53 -14.20
N ALA A 115 -15.19 2.09 -13.53
CA ALA A 115 -16.30 2.79 -14.16
C ALA A 115 -15.85 4.06 -14.90
N SER A 116 -14.72 4.67 -14.52
CA SER A 116 -14.12 5.81 -15.25
C SER A 116 -13.41 5.42 -16.55
N GLY A 117 -13.34 4.14 -16.87
CA GLY A 117 -12.64 3.62 -18.06
C GLY A 117 -11.16 3.28 -17.83
N THR A 118 -10.66 3.45 -16.61
CA THR A 118 -9.28 3.06 -16.24
C THR A 118 -9.26 1.62 -15.75
N ALA A 119 -8.52 0.72 -16.41
CA ALA A 119 -8.31 -0.64 -15.92
C ALA A 119 -7.50 -0.62 -14.62
N PHE A 120 -8.14 -0.97 -13.51
CA PHE A 120 -7.57 -0.79 -12.18
C PHE A 120 -7.82 -2.02 -11.29
N SER A 121 -6.77 -2.47 -10.64
CA SER A 121 -6.79 -3.55 -9.65
C SER A 121 -5.97 -3.19 -8.39
N GLY A 122 -5.98 -1.92 -8.03
CA GLY A 122 -5.22 -1.37 -6.90
C GLY A 122 -4.07 -0.44 -7.30
N TYR A 123 -3.57 0.29 -6.33
CA TYR A 123 -2.52 1.29 -6.55
C TYR A 123 -1.20 0.71 -7.07
N SER A 124 -0.83 -0.52 -6.73
CA SER A 124 0.44 -1.12 -7.19
C SER A 124 0.54 -1.14 -8.72
N GLY A 125 -0.54 -1.54 -9.40
CA GLY A 125 -0.61 -1.55 -10.85
C GLY A 125 -0.61 -0.14 -11.46
N LEU A 126 -1.40 0.77 -10.92
CA LEU A 126 -1.50 2.17 -11.38
C LEU A 126 -0.15 2.89 -11.26
N VAL A 127 0.49 2.80 -10.09
CA VAL A 127 1.76 3.51 -9.85
C VAL A 127 2.87 2.92 -10.71
N ALA A 128 2.93 1.58 -10.89
CA ALA A 128 3.86 0.95 -11.81
C ALA A 128 3.70 1.49 -13.23
N GLU A 129 2.47 1.59 -13.73
CA GLU A 129 2.17 2.12 -15.07
C GLU A 129 2.60 3.59 -15.19
N LEU A 130 2.24 4.44 -14.23
CA LEU A 130 2.63 5.86 -14.22
C LEU A 130 4.14 6.06 -14.18
N LEU A 131 4.89 5.15 -13.55
CA LEU A 131 6.34 5.19 -13.48
C LEU A 131 7.03 4.54 -14.68
N GLY A 132 6.31 3.82 -15.53
CA GLY A 132 6.88 3.02 -16.62
C GLY A 132 7.62 1.76 -16.13
N VAL A 133 7.28 1.29 -14.93
CA VAL A 133 7.85 0.07 -14.33
C VAL A 133 7.00 -1.13 -14.74
N PRO A 134 7.61 -2.24 -15.17
CA PRO A 134 6.85 -3.47 -15.45
C PRO A 134 6.02 -3.90 -14.24
N ARG A 135 4.74 -4.23 -14.46
CA ARG A 135 3.80 -4.61 -13.37
C ARG A 135 4.33 -5.72 -12.47
N GLY A 136 5.09 -6.68 -13.02
CA GLY A 136 5.70 -7.77 -12.26
C GLY A 136 6.88 -7.37 -11.37
N GLN A 137 7.25 -6.08 -11.29
CA GLN A 137 8.27 -5.55 -10.38
C GLN A 137 7.66 -4.78 -9.21
N ALA A 138 6.40 -4.33 -9.34
CA ALA A 138 5.68 -3.67 -8.25
C ALA A 138 4.96 -4.72 -7.41
N HIS A 139 5.28 -4.78 -6.13
CA HIS A 139 4.75 -5.77 -5.19
C HIS A 139 3.96 -5.07 -4.08
N LEU A 140 2.83 -5.65 -3.70
CA LEU A 140 2.13 -5.24 -2.49
C LEU A 140 2.86 -5.79 -1.27
N PHE A 141 3.25 -4.90 -0.39
CA PHE A 141 3.89 -5.23 0.87
C PHE A 141 3.01 -4.70 2.02
N LEU A 142 2.33 -5.59 2.71
CA LEU A 142 1.45 -5.25 3.83
C LEU A 142 2.25 -5.23 5.13
N GLU A 143 1.95 -4.24 5.97
CA GLU A 143 2.47 -4.14 7.32
C GLU A 143 1.33 -3.90 8.31
N ALA A 144 1.28 -4.67 9.39
CA ALA A 144 0.43 -4.42 10.55
C ALA A 144 1.02 -5.04 11.81
N GLN A 145 1.15 -4.23 12.87
CA GLN A 145 1.63 -4.68 14.19
C GLN A 145 2.93 -5.49 14.15
N GLY A 146 3.85 -5.10 13.26
CA GLY A 146 5.14 -5.76 13.07
C GLY A 146 5.11 -7.01 12.17
N LEU A 147 3.94 -7.51 11.77
CA LEU A 147 3.86 -8.51 10.71
C LEU A 147 3.96 -7.83 9.36
N ARG A 148 4.92 -8.25 8.55
CA ARG A 148 5.21 -7.69 7.23
C ARG A 148 5.21 -8.78 6.19
N VAL A 149 4.35 -8.65 5.17
CA VAL A 149 4.18 -9.67 4.13
C VAL A 149 4.21 -9.06 2.75
N VAL A 150 5.17 -9.47 1.92
CA VAL A 150 5.20 -9.15 0.50
C VAL A 150 4.54 -10.30 -0.29
N HIS A 151 3.83 -9.95 -1.36
CA HIS A 151 3.06 -10.91 -2.16
C HIS A 151 3.70 -11.12 -3.54
N CYS A 152 3.84 -12.38 -3.94
CA CYS A 152 4.27 -12.74 -5.30
C CYS A 152 3.11 -12.59 -6.30
N THR A 153 1.91 -13.00 -5.92
CA THR A 153 0.68 -12.90 -6.72
C THR A 153 -0.41 -12.17 -5.95
N LEU A 154 -1.34 -11.54 -6.66
CA LEU A 154 -2.42 -10.73 -6.05
C LEU A 154 -3.78 -11.09 -6.64
N HIS A 155 -4.49 -10.14 -7.26
CA HIS A 155 -5.88 -10.25 -7.72
C HIS A 155 -5.98 -11.07 -9.01
N GLU A 156 -5.85 -12.37 -8.89
CA GLU A 156 -6.01 -13.37 -9.96
C GLU A 156 -6.53 -14.70 -9.40
N SER A 157 -6.97 -15.62 -10.24
CA SER A 157 -7.42 -16.93 -9.77
C SER A 157 -6.25 -17.73 -9.18
N VAL A 158 -6.52 -18.55 -8.16
CA VAL A 158 -5.49 -19.42 -7.55
C VAL A 158 -4.80 -20.29 -8.60
N GLN A 159 -5.56 -20.82 -9.55
CA GLN A 159 -5.00 -21.62 -10.65
C GLN A 159 -4.02 -20.81 -11.50
N SER A 160 -4.39 -19.58 -11.90
CA SER A 160 -3.50 -18.67 -12.64
C SER A 160 -2.24 -18.34 -11.83
N ALA A 161 -2.41 -18.03 -10.56
CA ALA A 161 -1.32 -17.71 -9.66
C ALA A 161 -0.30 -18.84 -9.58
N VAL A 162 -0.76 -20.07 -9.30
CA VAL A 162 0.13 -21.25 -9.20
C VAL A 162 0.83 -21.53 -10.52
N GLN A 163 0.14 -21.46 -11.67
CA GLN A 163 0.75 -21.68 -12.99
C GLN A 163 1.81 -20.65 -13.36
N ARG A 164 1.68 -19.43 -12.89
CA ARG A 164 2.62 -18.32 -13.17
C ARG A 164 3.81 -18.30 -12.24
N LEU A 165 3.67 -18.79 -11.02
CA LEU A 165 4.74 -18.76 -10.03
C LEU A 165 6.01 -19.42 -10.57
N ASN A 166 7.12 -18.75 -10.39
CA ASN A 166 8.44 -19.23 -10.76
C ASN A 166 9.50 -18.62 -9.83
N PRO A 167 10.72 -19.20 -9.77
CA PRO A 167 11.77 -18.75 -8.86
C PRO A 167 12.13 -17.26 -8.99
N ALA A 168 12.07 -16.71 -10.21
CA ALA A 168 12.39 -15.30 -10.44
C ALA A 168 11.34 -14.36 -9.87
N MET A 169 10.06 -14.74 -9.84
CA MET A 169 9.01 -13.95 -9.16
C MET A 169 9.22 -13.90 -7.65
N VAL A 170 9.53 -15.05 -7.04
CA VAL A 170 9.82 -15.13 -5.61
C VAL A 170 11.05 -14.27 -5.25
N TYR A 171 12.12 -14.38 -6.05
CA TYR A 171 13.31 -13.54 -5.87
C TYR A 171 12.99 -12.04 -5.96
N ARG A 172 12.22 -11.59 -6.96
CA ARG A 172 11.87 -10.18 -7.12
C ARG A 172 11.02 -9.66 -5.95
N ALA A 173 10.05 -10.43 -5.47
CA ALA A 173 9.26 -10.07 -4.31
C ALA A 173 10.13 -9.97 -3.05
N ALA A 174 11.03 -10.93 -2.84
CA ALA A 174 11.98 -10.91 -1.73
C ALA A 174 12.94 -9.71 -1.81
N LEU A 175 13.45 -9.39 -3.01
CA LEU A 175 14.30 -8.21 -3.23
C LEU A 175 13.55 -6.92 -2.88
N ALA A 176 12.33 -6.76 -3.38
CA ALA A 176 11.49 -5.60 -3.09
C ALA A 176 11.21 -5.44 -1.59
N ALA A 177 10.95 -6.55 -0.88
CA ALA A 177 10.80 -6.54 0.57
C ALA A 177 12.11 -6.15 1.29
N ARG A 178 13.24 -6.73 0.88
CA ARG A 178 14.55 -6.42 1.44
C ARG A 178 14.90 -4.94 1.32
N GLU A 179 14.77 -4.38 0.11
CA GLU A 179 15.02 -2.95 -0.14
C GLU A 179 14.08 -2.04 0.67
N THR A 180 12.79 -2.41 0.77
CA THR A 180 11.84 -1.67 1.59
C THR A 180 12.21 -1.70 3.08
N LEU A 181 12.61 -2.85 3.61
CA LEU A 181 13.05 -2.97 5.00
C LEU A 181 14.33 -2.18 5.26
N GLN A 182 15.25 -2.11 4.30
CA GLN A 182 16.44 -1.26 4.39
C GLN A 182 16.08 0.24 4.45
N LEU A 183 15.08 0.69 3.67
CA LEU A 183 14.54 2.05 3.79
C LEU A 183 13.90 2.30 5.17
N TRP A 184 13.45 1.27 5.86
CA TRP A 184 12.90 1.36 7.22
C TRP A 184 13.98 1.20 8.31
N GLY A 185 15.28 1.14 7.93
CA GLY A 185 16.41 1.08 8.85
C GLY A 185 16.83 -0.34 9.27
N VAL A 186 16.29 -1.39 8.65
CA VAL A 186 16.73 -2.78 8.89
C VAL A 186 17.86 -3.10 7.91
N ALA A 187 19.11 -2.94 8.34
CA ALA A 187 20.28 -3.07 7.47
C ALA A 187 20.40 -4.47 6.83
N GLU A 188 20.23 -5.53 7.62
CA GLU A 188 20.35 -6.93 7.22
C GLU A 188 19.03 -7.68 7.50
N PRO A 189 17.99 -7.51 6.65
CA PRO A 189 16.69 -8.12 6.85
C PRO A 189 16.75 -9.66 6.82
N ARG A 190 16.08 -10.26 7.80
CA ARG A 190 15.82 -11.71 7.83
C ARG A 190 14.48 -11.98 7.17
N LEU A 191 14.51 -12.68 6.05
CA LEU A 191 13.31 -12.99 5.27
C LEU A 191 12.90 -14.46 5.47
N CYS A 192 11.60 -14.73 5.34
CA CYS A 192 11.09 -16.10 5.25
C CYS A 192 10.24 -16.23 3.98
N VAL A 193 10.55 -17.21 3.15
CA VAL A 193 9.71 -17.61 2.04
C VAL A 193 8.71 -18.66 2.54
N VAL A 194 7.41 -18.40 2.42
CA VAL A 194 6.42 -19.41 2.77
C VAL A 194 6.17 -20.37 1.61
N GLY A 195 5.75 -21.58 1.90
CA GLY A 195 5.45 -22.60 0.88
C GLY A 195 4.21 -22.26 0.07
N ILE A 196 4.11 -22.83 -1.13
CA ILE A 196 2.91 -22.83 -1.95
C ILE A 196 1.90 -23.83 -1.36
N ASN A 197 2.40 -25.04 -1.10
CA ASN A 197 1.63 -26.17 -0.61
C ASN A 197 1.65 -26.28 0.92
N PRO A 198 0.68 -27.00 1.54
CA PRO A 198 0.78 -27.39 2.93
C PRO A 198 2.13 -28.02 3.26
N HIS A 199 2.68 -27.68 4.43
CA HIS A 199 4.01 -28.16 4.88
C HIS A 199 5.15 -27.89 3.89
N ALA A 200 4.99 -26.85 3.03
CA ALA A 200 5.94 -26.54 1.96
C ALA A 200 6.21 -27.74 1.03
N GLY A 201 5.16 -28.51 0.73
CA GLY A 201 5.19 -29.66 -0.17
C GLY A 201 5.66 -30.97 0.43
N GLU A 202 6.23 -30.98 1.67
CA GLU A 202 6.74 -32.20 2.34
C GLU A 202 7.56 -33.11 1.38
N ASP A 203 8.61 -32.53 0.77
CA ASP A 203 9.48 -33.20 -0.22
C ASP A 203 8.71 -33.78 -1.42
N GLY A 204 7.65 -33.13 -1.87
CA GLY A 204 6.83 -33.50 -3.00
C GLY A 204 5.58 -34.34 -2.66
N LEU A 205 5.38 -34.71 -1.37
CA LEU A 205 4.22 -35.49 -0.97
C LEU A 205 2.89 -34.77 -1.25
N PHE A 206 2.87 -33.44 -1.08
CA PHE A 206 1.69 -32.58 -1.27
C PHE A 206 1.77 -31.69 -2.51
N GLY A 207 2.59 -32.05 -3.48
CA GLY A 207 2.82 -31.33 -4.73
C GLY A 207 4.28 -30.94 -4.93
N GLU A 208 4.67 -30.78 -6.18
CA GLU A 208 6.06 -30.49 -6.57
C GLU A 208 6.35 -29.00 -6.76
N GLU A 209 5.37 -28.12 -6.58
CA GLU A 209 5.51 -26.68 -6.86
C GLU A 209 6.58 -26.05 -5.99
N ASP A 210 6.72 -26.46 -4.72
CA ASP A 210 7.76 -25.95 -3.84
C ASP A 210 9.15 -26.42 -4.25
N GLU A 211 9.29 -27.66 -4.79
CA GLU A 211 10.55 -28.16 -5.33
C GLU A 211 11.05 -27.36 -6.52
N HIS A 212 10.12 -26.89 -7.37
CA HIS A 212 10.44 -26.21 -8.62
C HIS A 212 10.44 -24.70 -8.52
N VAL A 213 9.78 -24.10 -7.50
CA VAL A 213 9.60 -22.67 -7.37
C VAL A 213 10.29 -22.09 -6.13
N THR A 214 9.82 -22.45 -4.92
CA THR A 214 10.27 -21.78 -3.69
C THR A 214 11.66 -22.25 -3.23
N LYS A 215 11.95 -23.56 -3.26
CA LYS A 215 13.29 -24.10 -2.90
C LYS A 215 14.40 -23.54 -3.78
N PRO A 216 14.28 -23.48 -5.13
CA PRO A 216 15.29 -22.86 -5.99
C PRO A 216 15.50 -21.36 -5.70
N ALA A 217 14.42 -20.61 -5.45
CA ALA A 217 14.52 -19.21 -5.13
C ALA A 217 15.27 -18.97 -3.81
N VAL A 218 14.95 -19.73 -2.77
CA VAL A 218 15.65 -19.67 -1.47
C VAL A 218 17.12 -19.99 -1.62
N ARG A 219 17.47 -21.07 -2.37
CA ARG A 219 18.87 -21.42 -2.64
C ARG A 219 19.63 -20.30 -3.36
N ALA A 220 18.99 -19.66 -4.35
CA ALA A 220 19.62 -18.56 -5.08
C ALA A 220 19.89 -17.34 -4.18
N MET A 221 18.94 -16.97 -3.33
CA MET A 221 19.09 -15.85 -2.39
C MET A 221 20.17 -16.13 -1.33
N ARG A 222 20.22 -17.36 -0.79
CA ARG A 222 21.27 -17.77 0.15
C ARG A 222 22.67 -17.75 -0.49
N ALA A 223 22.78 -18.14 -1.76
CA ALA A 223 24.03 -18.07 -2.51
C ALA A 223 24.54 -16.63 -2.71
N LEU A 224 23.65 -15.63 -2.66
CA LEU A 224 23.98 -14.21 -2.64
C LEU A 224 24.28 -13.66 -1.24
N GLY A 225 24.32 -14.51 -0.21
CA GLY A 225 24.59 -14.12 1.17
C GLY A 225 23.42 -13.52 1.92
N TRP A 226 22.17 -13.64 1.41
CA TRP A 226 20.99 -13.12 2.13
C TRP A 226 20.61 -14.02 3.30
N SER A 227 20.14 -13.41 4.37
CA SER A 227 19.49 -14.11 5.48
C SER A 227 18.05 -14.46 5.11
N VAL A 228 17.85 -15.68 4.55
CA VAL A 228 16.55 -16.16 4.07
C VAL A 228 16.30 -17.58 4.56
N ASP A 229 15.17 -17.77 5.23
CA ASP A 229 14.67 -19.08 5.61
C ASP A 229 13.53 -19.53 4.70
N GLY A 230 13.26 -20.84 4.68
CA GLY A 230 12.18 -21.42 3.89
C GLY A 230 12.62 -22.39 2.79
N PRO A 231 11.64 -22.87 1.97
CA PRO A 231 10.23 -22.62 2.22
C PRO A 231 9.76 -23.21 3.53
N MET A 232 8.93 -22.47 4.26
CA MET A 232 8.29 -22.91 5.52
C MET A 232 6.78 -23.01 5.33
N ALA A 233 6.13 -23.89 6.10
CA ALA A 233 4.67 -23.92 6.17
C ALA A 233 4.13 -22.52 6.52
N ALA A 234 3.18 -21.99 5.75
CA ALA A 234 2.72 -20.61 5.88
C ALA A 234 2.08 -20.32 7.24
N ASP A 235 1.30 -21.27 7.77
CA ASP A 235 0.65 -21.19 9.08
C ASP A 235 1.68 -21.09 10.22
N VAL A 236 2.74 -21.89 10.17
CA VAL A 236 3.83 -21.87 11.17
C VAL A 236 4.60 -20.56 11.06
N ALA A 237 5.11 -20.23 9.88
CA ALA A 237 5.94 -19.04 9.68
C ALA A 237 5.23 -17.75 10.12
N LEU A 238 3.97 -17.57 9.71
CA LEU A 238 3.20 -16.35 9.99
C LEU A 238 2.70 -16.27 11.44
N SER A 239 2.54 -17.40 12.13
CA SER A 239 2.15 -17.44 13.54
C SER A 239 3.33 -17.19 14.49
N GLU A 240 4.52 -17.75 14.21
CA GLU A 240 5.71 -17.60 15.04
C GLU A 240 6.36 -16.21 14.93
N ARG A 241 6.29 -15.56 13.77
CA ARG A 241 6.71 -14.18 13.52
C ARG A 241 8.17 -13.90 13.89
N GLN A 242 9.08 -14.82 13.52
CA GLN A 242 10.50 -14.74 13.87
C GLN A 242 11.36 -13.97 12.85
N HIS A 243 10.77 -13.50 11.74
CA HIS A 243 11.47 -12.85 10.64
C HIS A 243 11.01 -11.39 10.45
N ASP A 244 11.84 -10.59 9.81
CA ASP A 244 11.53 -9.18 9.54
C ASP A 244 10.46 -9.02 8.47
N ALA A 245 10.39 -9.96 7.50
CA ALA A 245 9.28 -10.06 6.55
C ALA A 245 9.13 -11.47 5.96
N TYR A 246 7.94 -11.71 5.43
CA TYR A 246 7.51 -12.97 4.82
C TYR A 246 7.18 -12.75 3.34
N VAL A 247 7.60 -13.68 2.50
CA VAL A 247 7.29 -13.70 1.07
C VAL A 247 6.16 -14.70 0.83
N ALA A 248 4.95 -14.19 0.63
CA ALA A 248 3.75 -15.00 0.38
C ALA A 248 3.60 -15.28 -1.11
N MET A 249 3.25 -16.51 -1.44
CA MET A 249 3.05 -16.93 -2.82
C MET A 249 1.69 -16.49 -3.34
N LEU A 250 0.64 -16.64 -2.51
CA LEU A 250 -0.75 -16.37 -2.84
C LEU A 250 -1.29 -15.21 -2.00
N HIS A 251 -2.25 -14.47 -2.57
CA HIS A 251 -2.91 -13.33 -1.93
C HIS A 251 -3.39 -13.65 -0.50
N ASP A 252 -4.19 -14.70 -0.33
CA ASP A 252 -4.83 -14.98 0.96
C ASP A 252 -3.87 -15.46 2.04
N GLN A 253 -2.72 -16.03 1.70
CA GLN A 253 -1.71 -16.39 2.69
C GLN A 253 -1.27 -15.18 3.51
N GLY A 254 -0.99 -14.05 2.85
CA GLY A 254 -0.56 -12.84 3.54
C GLY A 254 -1.73 -11.99 4.05
N HIS A 255 -2.77 -11.80 3.22
CA HIS A 255 -3.89 -10.94 3.57
C HIS A 255 -4.66 -11.42 4.79
N ILE A 256 -4.97 -12.71 4.89
CA ILE A 256 -5.69 -13.26 6.04
C ILE A 256 -4.88 -13.02 7.31
N ALA A 257 -3.59 -13.35 7.33
CA ALA A 257 -2.75 -13.16 8.49
C ALA A 257 -2.68 -11.69 8.96
N VAL A 258 -2.46 -10.76 8.03
CA VAL A 258 -2.38 -9.32 8.33
C VAL A 258 -3.74 -8.77 8.78
N LYS A 259 -4.83 -9.14 8.10
CA LYS A 259 -6.19 -8.68 8.42
C LYS A 259 -6.71 -9.23 9.75
N MET A 260 -6.33 -10.45 10.13
CA MET A 260 -6.68 -11.01 11.43
C MET A 260 -6.00 -10.25 12.58
N LEU A 261 -4.78 -9.75 12.39
CA LEU A 261 -4.09 -8.93 13.38
C LEU A 261 -4.64 -7.51 13.44
N SER A 262 -4.90 -6.90 12.30
CA SER A 262 -5.35 -5.51 12.23
C SER A 262 -6.36 -5.32 11.10
N PRO A 263 -7.65 -5.54 11.36
CA PRO A 263 -8.69 -5.48 10.34
C PRO A 263 -8.80 -4.14 9.62
N LYS A 264 -8.38 -3.05 10.29
CA LYS A 264 -8.52 -1.67 9.80
C LYS A 264 -7.20 -0.89 9.73
N GLY A 265 -6.11 -1.42 10.28
CA GLY A 265 -4.88 -0.66 10.55
C GLY A 265 -3.68 -1.04 9.67
N ALA A 266 -3.86 -1.83 8.60
CA ALA A 266 -2.73 -2.24 7.78
C ALA A 266 -2.25 -1.12 6.84
N THR A 267 -0.92 -0.92 6.77
CA THR A 267 -0.27 -0.16 5.70
C THR A 267 -0.10 -1.04 4.47
N ALA A 268 -0.44 -0.50 3.30
CA ALA A 268 -0.28 -1.13 2.00
C ALA A 268 0.82 -0.39 1.21
N TRP A 269 2.07 -0.84 1.35
CA TRP A 269 3.23 -0.28 0.67
C TRP A 269 3.37 -0.87 -0.73
N VAL A 270 3.79 -0.07 -1.70
CA VAL A 270 4.16 -0.55 -3.04
C VAL A 270 5.69 -0.69 -3.11
N ALA A 271 6.17 -1.90 -2.98
CA ALA A 271 7.60 -2.24 -3.01
C ALA A 271 8.10 -2.51 -4.43
N GLY A 272 9.41 -2.35 -4.68
CA GLY A 272 10.04 -2.64 -5.98
C GLY A 272 9.86 -1.56 -7.04
N ILE A 273 9.48 -0.35 -6.65
CA ILE A 273 9.35 0.81 -7.53
C ILE A 273 10.28 1.96 -7.08
N PRO A 274 10.73 2.84 -7.98
CA PRO A 274 11.61 3.97 -7.63
C PRO A 274 10.83 5.15 -7.02
N LEU A 275 9.86 4.87 -6.17
CA LEU A 275 9.01 5.83 -5.48
C LEU A 275 8.63 5.28 -4.11
N ILE A 276 8.81 6.07 -3.07
CA ILE A 276 8.27 5.76 -1.75
C ILE A 276 6.75 6.03 -1.79
N PHE A 277 5.96 4.96 -1.87
CA PHE A 277 4.50 5.02 -1.99
C PHE A 277 3.82 4.01 -1.07
N ALA A 278 2.87 4.48 -0.28
CA ALA A 278 2.04 3.61 0.54
C ALA A 278 0.59 4.10 0.60
N SER A 279 -0.31 3.17 0.85
CA SER A 279 -1.74 3.39 1.07
C SER A 279 -2.18 2.60 2.30
N VAL A 280 -3.48 2.54 2.51
CA VAL A 280 -4.10 1.79 3.61
C VAL A 280 -4.73 0.48 3.13
N GLY A 281 -4.80 -0.50 4.00
CA GLY A 281 -5.36 -1.81 3.71
C GLY A 281 -6.89 -1.92 3.86
N HIS A 282 -7.64 -0.79 3.86
CA HIS A 282 -9.10 -0.78 3.95
C HIS A 282 -9.72 0.05 2.81
N GLY A 283 -11.03 -0.10 2.59
CA GLY A 283 -11.76 0.56 1.52
C GLY A 283 -12.30 1.95 1.87
N ALA A 284 -13.06 2.53 0.95
CA ALA A 284 -13.57 3.90 0.99
C ALA A 284 -14.73 4.14 1.97
N ALA A 285 -15.31 3.11 2.60
CA ALA A 285 -16.35 3.16 3.64
C ALA A 285 -17.45 4.20 3.35
N PHE A 286 -18.12 4.02 2.24
CA PHE A 286 -19.14 4.97 1.72
C PHE A 286 -20.31 5.21 2.69
N ASP A 287 -20.61 4.25 3.56
CA ASP A 287 -21.67 4.32 4.57
C ASP A 287 -21.46 5.42 5.62
N ILE A 288 -20.21 5.83 5.84
CA ILE A 288 -19.85 6.88 6.79
C ILE A 288 -19.18 8.11 6.15
N ALA A 289 -19.10 8.16 4.84
CA ALA A 289 -18.46 9.25 4.11
C ALA A 289 -19.11 10.61 4.40
N GLY A 290 -18.30 11.64 4.64
CA GLY A 290 -18.76 13.02 4.90
C GLY A 290 -19.41 13.23 6.27
N GLN A 291 -19.35 12.26 7.20
CA GLN A 291 -20.00 12.35 8.51
C GLN A 291 -19.06 12.80 9.64
N GLY A 292 -17.78 13.02 9.37
CA GLY A 292 -16.82 13.50 10.38
C GLY A 292 -16.46 12.45 11.44
N ARG A 293 -16.65 11.15 11.17
CA ARG A 293 -16.44 10.06 12.15
C ARG A 293 -15.50 8.95 11.67
N ALA A 294 -14.85 9.15 10.53
CA ALA A 294 -13.93 8.14 10.00
C ALA A 294 -12.67 8.03 10.86
N ASP A 295 -12.22 6.80 11.08
CA ASP A 295 -10.98 6.51 11.79
C ASP A 295 -9.78 6.69 10.85
N ALA A 296 -8.88 7.60 11.20
CA ALA A 296 -7.70 7.93 10.40
C ALA A 296 -6.43 7.19 10.84
N THR A 297 -6.51 6.31 11.84
CA THR A 297 -5.34 5.66 12.46
C THR A 297 -4.46 4.99 11.41
N ALA A 298 -5.05 4.17 10.53
CA ALA A 298 -4.28 3.47 9.50
C ALA A 298 -3.50 4.41 8.57
N LEU A 299 -4.12 5.51 8.11
CA LEU A 299 -3.43 6.48 7.26
C LEU A 299 -2.41 7.29 8.05
N SER A 300 -2.69 7.64 9.31
CA SER A 300 -1.73 8.33 10.18
C SER A 300 -0.47 7.50 10.39
N ASP A 301 -0.62 6.22 10.72
CA ASP A 301 0.49 5.29 10.91
C ASP A 301 1.28 5.11 9.59
N THR A 302 0.56 5.01 8.46
CA THR A 302 1.17 4.96 7.12
C THR A 302 2.01 6.21 6.83
N LEU A 303 1.52 7.42 7.11
CA LEU A 303 2.27 8.65 6.88
C LEU A 303 3.50 8.76 7.79
N VAL A 304 3.40 8.32 9.04
CA VAL A 304 4.56 8.25 9.96
C VAL A 304 5.62 7.26 9.44
N LEU A 305 5.19 6.11 8.91
CA LEU A 305 6.10 5.13 8.31
C LEU A 305 6.81 5.69 7.07
N LEU A 306 6.07 6.39 6.20
CA LEU A 306 6.63 7.10 5.03
C LEU A 306 7.64 8.17 5.45
N HIS A 307 7.34 8.93 6.51
CA HIS A 307 8.28 9.95 7.04
C HIS A 307 9.57 9.30 7.54
N ARG A 308 9.48 8.19 8.28
CA ARG A 308 10.67 7.42 8.70
C ARG A 308 11.52 6.97 7.51
N ALA A 309 10.89 6.41 6.48
CA ALA A 309 11.61 5.97 5.28
C ALA A 309 12.30 7.11 4.52
N LEU A 310 11.82 8.37 4.65
CA LEU A 310 12.47 9.55 4.08
C LEU A 310 13.64 10.06 4.92
N THR A 311 13.62 9.83 6.23
CA THR A 311 14.57 10.40 7.20
C THR A 311 15.60 9.41 7.71
N THR A 312 15.44 8.13 7.40
CA THR A 312 16.44 7.09 7.67
C THR A 312 17.65 7.32 6.76
N PRO A 313 18.86 7.48 7.32
CA PRO A 313 20.10 7.79 6.57
C PRO A 313 20.58 6.62 5.71
#